data_19df8cbcf2d2fcdf02bc85cfbe85ae0c
#
_entry.id   19df8cbcf2d2fcdf02bc85cfbe85ae0c
#
_cell.length_a   1.000
_cell.length_b   1.000
_cell.length_c   1.000
_cell.angle_alpha   90.00
_cell.angle_beta   90.00
_cell.angle_gamma   90.00
#
_symmetry.space_group_name_H-M   'P 1'
#
loop_
_entity.id
_entity.type
_entity.pdbx_description
1 polymer ?
#
loop_
_entity_poly.entity_id
_entity_poly.type
_entity_poly.pdbx_seq_one_letter_code
_entity_poly.pdbx_strand_id
1 'polypeptide(L)'
;MAETLRWGILSTAGIACKNWEAIRNSGNGVVTAVASRDAAKAQQFIDGCQAEVPFEDVPRAIGGYDEIIAADDVDAVYIPLPTGLRKEWVIKAANAGKHVMCEKPCAVSHADLMEMTDACAANDVQFMDGIMYVHSDRMPKLRAALDNPSNVGKITRIASAFSFCAPPEFLAGNIRLSSELEPAGCLGDLGWYTIRATLFVMNFEMPKSLR
;
A
#
# COMPACT_ATOMS: atom_id res chain seq x y z
N MET A 1 10.55 25.92 0.50
CA MET A 1 10.34 24.75 -0.37
C MET A 1 10.01 23.60 0.57
N ALA A 2 9.08 22.73 0.22
CA ALA A 2 8.84 21.52 1.02
C ALA A 2 10.13 20.67 1.02
N GLU A 3 10.42 20.07 2.17
CA GLU A 3 11.55 19.15 2.30
C GLU A 3 11.35 17.94 1.40
N THR A 4 12.41 17.47 0.73
CA THR A 4 12.33 16.33 -0.16
C THR A 4 12.27 15.04 0.66
N LEU A 5 11.24 14.23 0.47
CA LEU A 5 11.07 12.94 1.14
C LEU A 5 11.78 11.84 0.33
N ARG A 6 12.72 11.15 0.97
CA ARG A 6 13.53 10.08 0.37
C ARG A 6 12.90 8.73 0.63
N TRP A 7 12.51 8.05 -0.45
CA TRP A 7 11.79 6.79 -0.39
C TRP A 7 12.69 5.57 -0.63
N GLY A 8 12.51 4.56 0.20
CA GLY A 8 12.98 3.20 -0.04
C GLY A 8 11.82 2.29 -0.48
N ILE A 9 12.03 1.43 -1.46
CA ILE A 9 11.02 0.46 -1.91
C ILE A 9 11.45 -0.95 -1.50
N LEU A 10 10.63 -1.62 -0.68
CA LEU A 10 10.89 -3.00 -0.21
C LEU A 10 10.20 -4.01 -1.12
N SER A 11 10.74 -4.36 -2.22
CA SER A 11 10.32 -5.37 -3.18
C SER A 11 10.35 -4.86 -4.62
N THR A 12 10.41 -5.77 -5.56
CA THR A 12 10.28 -5.53 -7.01
C THR A 12 8.91 -5.97 -7.52
N ALA A 13 7.87 -5.85 -6.67
CA ALA A 13 6.50 -6.18 -7.06
C ALA A 13 6.00 -5.23 -8.17
N GLY A 14 5.23 -5.74 -9.14
CA GLY A 14 4.77 -4.94 -10.28
C GLY A 14 3.98 -3.68 -9.89
N ILE A 15 3.29 -3.69 -8.73
CA ILE A 15 2.60 -2.49 -8.22
C ILE A 15 3.58 -1.38 -7.83
N ALA A 16 4.83 -1.71 -7.51
CA ALA A 16 5.82 -0.71 -7.12
C ALA A 16 6.22 0.22 -8.27
N CYS A 17 6.09 -0.20 -9.53
CA CYS A 17 6.30 0.70 -10.69
C CYS A 17 5.30 1.87 -10.68
N LYS A 18 4.04 1.63 -10.30
CA LYS A 18 3.04 2.71 -10.20
C LYS A 18 3.35 3.69 -9.08
N ASN A 19 3.85 3.20 -7.95
CA ASN A 19 4.24 4.06 -6.84
C ASN A 19 5.56 4.78 -7.12
N TRP A 20 6.48 4.19 -7.85
CA TRP A 20 7.65 4.88 -8.39
C TRP A 20 7.27 6.12 -9.20
N GLU A 21 6.36 5.95 -10.15
CA GLU A 21 5.83 7.06 -10.95
C GLU A 21 5.10 8.09 -10.08
N ALA A 22 4.28 7.65 -9.12
CA ALA A 22 3.56 8.53 -8.21
C ALA A 22 4.53 9.37 -7.33
N ILE A 23 5.58 8.76 -6.81
CA ILE A 23 6.64 9.45 -6.05
C ILE A 23 7.33 10.50 -6.94
N ARG A 24 7.70 10.12 -8.17
CA ARG A 24 8.32 11.06 -9.13
C ARG A 24 7.43 12.26 -9.44
N ASN A 25 6.12 12.02 -9.59
CA ASN A 25 5.13 13.05 -9.93
C ASN A 25 4.64 13.86 -8.73
N SER A 26 4.96 13.47 -7.49
CA SER A 26 4.58 14.22 -6.28
C SER A 26 5.26 15.60 -6.17
N GLY A 27 6.39 15.78 -6.82
CA GLY A 27 7.18 17.02 -6.83
C GLY A 27 8.01 17.24 -5.56
N ASN A 28 7.83 16.41 -4.52
CA ASN A 28 8.61 16.46 -3.27
C ASN A 28 9.14 15.09 -2.83
N GLY A 29 9.01 14.06 -3.66
CA GLY A 29 9.50 12.72 -3.37
C GLY A 29 10.59 12.27 -4.34
N VAL A 30 11.57 11.54 -3.84
CA VAL A 30 12.59 10.85 -4.64
C VAL A 30 12.73 9.43 -4.13
N VAL A 31 12.95 8.47 -5.04
CA VAL A 31 13.35 7.11 -4.65
C VAL A 31 14.87 7.09 -4.55
N THR A 32 15.42 6.68 -3.41
CA THR A 32 16.87 6.58 -3.19
C THR A 32 17.38 5.15 -3.22
N ALA A 33 16.52 4.19 -2.89
CA ALA A 33 16.90 2.78 -2.88
C ALA A 33 15.72 1.86 -3.19
N VAL A 34 16.03 0.72 -3.80
CA VAL A 34 15.09 -0.40 -3.98
C VAL A 34 15.75 -1.67 -3.44
N ALA A 35 15.05 -2.38 -2.57
CA ALA A 35 15.53 -3.64 -2.02
C ALA A 35 14.77 -4.84 -2.55
N SER A 36 15.49 -5.92 -2.78
CA SER A 36 14.96 -7.25 -3.05
C SER A 36 15.82 -8.28 -2.32
N ARG A 37 15.34 -9.51 -2.15
CA ARG A 37 16.14 -10.63 -1.66
C ARG A 37 17.36 -10.92 -2.54
N ASP A 38 17.33 -10.43 -3.77
CA ASP A 38 18.38 -10.53 -4.78
C ASP A 38 18.63 -9.13 -5.36
N ALA A 39 19.82 -8.59 -5.13
CA ALA A 39 20.21 -7.25 -5.60
C ALA A 39 20.13 -7.12 -7.12
N ALA A 40 20.40 -8.19 -7.89
CA ALA A 40 20.31 -8.16 -9.35
C ALA A 40 18.83 -7.93 -9.80
N LYS A 41 17.86 -8.50 -9.08
CA LYS A 41 16.42 -8.23 -9.32
C LYS A 41 16.04 -6.80 -8.98
N ALA A 42 16.61 -6.24 -7.90
CA ALA A 42 16.42 -4.84 -7.55
C ALA A 42 16.97 -3.93 -8.64
N GLN A 43 18.16 -4.22 -9.15
CA GLN A 43 18.76 -3.45 -10.25
C GLN A 43 17.92 -3.53 -11.53
N GLN A 44 17.50 -4.72 -11.92
CA GLN A 44 16.64 -4.89 -13.10
C GLN A 44 15.32 -4.11 -12.99
N PHE A 45 14.72 -4.07 -11.78
CA PHE A 45 13.54 -3.28 -11.53
C PHE A 45 13.81 -1.78 -11.66
N ILE A 46 14.92 -1.30 -11.10
CA ILE A 46 15.36 0.11 -11.21
C ILE A 46 15.57 0.47 -12.68
N ASP A 47 16.30 -0.34 -13.43
CA ASP A 47 16.58 -0.09 -14.85
C ASP A 47 15.28 0.04 -15.66
N GLY A 48 14.30 -0.84 -15.42
CA GLY A 48 12.99 -0.77 -16.05
C GLY A 48 12.21 0.49 -15.71
N CYS A 49 12.14 0.86 -14.43
CA CYS A 49 11.45 2.07 -14.00
C CYS A 49 12.15 3.35 -14.46
N GLN A 50 13.49 3.39 -14.43
CA GLN A 50 14.29 4.52 -14.92
C GLN A 50 14.13 4.72 -16.43
N ALA A 51 13.96 3.66 -17.20
CA ALA A 51 13.73 3.77 -18.65
C ALA A 51 12.40 4.46 -18.98
N GLU A 52 11.37 4.32 -18.14
CA GLU A 52 10.03 4.87 -18.37
C GLU A 52 9.83 6.22 -17.65
N VAL A 53 10.23 6.30 -16.39
CA VAL A 53 10.00 7.46 -15.49
C VAL A 53 11.27 7.76 -14.71
N PRO A 54 12.25 8.47 -15.28
CA PRO A 54 13.56 8.65 -14.66
C PRO A 54 13.56 9.60 -13.48
N PHE A 55 14.30 9.24 -12.43
CA PHE A 55 14.85 10.18 -11.46
C PHE A 55 16.22 10.68 -11.96
N GLU A 56 16.60 11.89 -11.54
CA GLU A 56 17.90 12.49 -11.87
C GLU A 56 19.05 11.66 -11.30
N ASP A 57 18.93 11.29 -10.02
CA ASP A 57 19.85 10.37 -9.36
C ASP A 57 19.27 8.95 -9.43
N VAL A 58 20.06 8.01 -9.94
CA VAL A 58 19.65 6.61 -10.04
C VAL A 58 19.63 5.97 -8.66
N PRO A 59 18.50 5.38 -8.23
CA PRO A 59 18.40 4.70 -6.93
C PRO A 59 19.36 3.52 -6.80
N ARG A 60 19.76 3.22 -5.55
CA ARG A 60 20.63 2.07 -5.25
C ARG A 60 19.84 0.76 -5.25
N ALA A 61 20.43 -0.30 -5.83
CA ALA A 61 19.91 -1.66 -5.69
C ALA A 61 20.51 -2.32 -4.43
N ILE A 62 19.64 -2.88 -3.58
CA ILE A 62 20.02 -3.47 -2.29
C ILE A 62 19.58 -4.94 -2.23
N GLY A 63 20.48 -5.82 -1.75
CA GLY A 63 20.22 -7.23 -1.50
C GLY A 63 19.81 -7.48 -0.04
N GLY A 64 18.50 -7.49 0.23
CA GLY A 64 17.96 -7.64 1.58
C GLY A 64 17.22 -6.40 2.07
N TYR A 65 16.22 -6.61 2.94
CA TYR A 65 15.36 -5.52 3.39
C TYR A 65 15.88 -4.81 4.65
N ASP A 66 16.69 -5.47 5.47
CA ASP A 66 17.26 -4.86 6.70
C ASP A 66 18.21 -3.71 6.35
N GLU A 67 18.98 -3.81 5.26
CA GLU A 67 19.91 -2.77 4.84
C GLU A 67 19.20 -1.47 4.41
N ILE A 68 18.10 -1.57 3.65
CA ILE A 68 17.35 -0.38 3.22
C ILE A 68 16.66 0.31 4.40
N ILE A 69 16.22 -0.45 5.40
CA ILE A 69 15.61 0.08 6.62
C ILE A 69 16.66 0.83 7.46
N ALA A 70 17.90 0.32 7.52
CA ALA A 70 18.99 0.95 8.25
C ALA A 70 19.62 2.15 7.53
N ALA A 71 19.27 2.42 6.28
CA ALA A 71 19.91 3.44 5.46
C ALA A 71 19.58 4.87 5.90
N ASP A 72 20.57 5.73 6.08
CA ASP A 72 20.41 7.12 6.48
C ASP A 72 19.85 8.03 5.38
N ASP A 73 19.90 7.58 4.14
CA ASP A 73 19.35 8.27 2.96
C ASP A 73 17.94 7.84 2.58
N VAL A 74 17.23 7.18 3.51
CA VAL A 74 15.83 6.79 3.40
C VAL A 74 15.05 7.37 4.57
N ASP A 75 13.98 8.14 4.30
CA ASP A 75 13.08 8.72 5.31
C ASP A 75 11.80 7.91 5.44
N ALA A 76 11.31 7.39 4.33
CA ALA A 76 10.08 6.62 4.25
C ALA A 76 10.26 5.34 3.45
N VAL A 77 9.54 4.30 3.81
CA VAL A 77 9.54 3.04 3.08
C VAL A 77 8.16 2.71 2.52
N TYR A 78 8.15 2.28 1.26
CA TYR A 78 6.99 1.66 0.64
C TYR A 78 7.13 0.15 0.69
N ILE A 79 6.11 -0.53 1.23
CA ILE A 79 6.12 -1.97 1.51
C ILE A 79 5.05 -2.71 0.68
N PRO A 80 5.34 -3.06 -0.60
CA PRO A 80 4.47 -3.87 -1.46
C PRO A 80 4.74 -5.38 -1.33
N LEU A 81 5.11 -5.83 -0.14
CA LEU A 81 5.32 -7.25 0.16
C LEU A 81 3.98 -8.01 0.21
N PRO A 82 3.98 -9.35 0.11
CA PRO A 82 2.81 -10.16 0.43
C PRO A 82 2.28 -9.88 1.84
N THR A 83 0.96 -9.96 2.02
CA THR A 83 0.29 -9.54 3.27
C THR A 83 0.83 -10.25 4.51
N GLY A 84 1.13 -11.55 4.41
CA GLY A 84 1.68 -12.33 5.52
C GLY A 84 3.06 -11.87 6.02
N LEU A 85 3.78 -11.08 5.23
CA LEU A 85 5.12 -10.59 5.60
C LEU A 85 5.14 -9.15 6.10
N ARG A 86 4.06 -8.38 5.90
CA ARG A 86 4.06 -6.92 6.11
C ARG A 86 4.25 -6.51 7.56
N LYS A 87 3.63 -7.23 8.51
CA LYS A 87 3.74 -6.91 9.95
C LYS A 87 5.18 -6.78 10.40
N GLU A 88 6.01 -7.78 10.10
CA GLU A 88 7.42 -7.77 10.48
C GLU A 88 8.13 -6.52 9.95
N TRP A 89 7.98 -6.24 8.66
CA TRP A 89 8.72 -5.17 7.99
C TRP A 89 8.22 -3.78 8.35
N VAL A 90 6.92 -3.62 8.61
CA VAL A 90 6.37 -2.36 9.14
C VAL A 90 6.93 -2.05 10.52
N ILE A 91 6.92 -3.03 11.43
CA ILE A 91 7.44 -2.84 12.79
C ILE A 91 8.95 -2.55 12.77
N LYS A 92 9.73 -3.28 11.95
CA LYS A 92 11.16 -3.02 11.78
C LYS A 92 11.41 -1.60 11.25
N ALA A 93 10.67 -1.17 10.24
CA ALA A 93 10.80 0.17 9.67
C ALA A 93 10.45 1.26 10.68
N ALA A 94 9.35 1.10 11.41
CA ALA A 94 8.93 2.02 12.45
C ALA A 94 10.01 2.15 13.54
N ASN A 95 10.56 1.03 14.03
CA ASN A 95 11.60 1.00 15.05
C ASN A 95 12.93 1.63 14.57
N ALA A 96 13.14 1.68 13.26
CA ALA A 96 14.27 2.39 12.64
C ALA A 96 13.96 3.86 12.32
N GLY A 97 12.81 4.39 12.77
CA GLY A 97 12.43 5.78 12.56
C GLY A 97 11.97 6.10 11.13
N LYS A 98 11.56 5.10 10.34
CA LYS A 98 11.09 5.32 8.96
C LYS A 98 9.59 5.45 8.92
N HIS A 99 9.09 6.48 8.19
CA HIS A 99 7.69 6.54 7.82
C HIS A 99 7.32 5.36 6.92
N VAL A 100 6.06 4.90 6.99
CA VAL A 100 5.64 3.68 6.31
C VAL A 100 4.42 3.93 5.43
N MET A 101 4.52 3.56 4.16
CA MET A 101 3.38 3.31 3.30
C MET A 101 3.28 1.80 3.04
N CYS A 102 2.21 1.18 3.57
CA CYS A 102 1.99 -0.26 3.50
C CYS A 102 0.89 -0.59 2.48
N GLU A 103 1.15 -1.51 1.55
CA GLU A 103 0.12 -1.94 0.59
C GLU A 103 -1.09 -2.58 1.27
N LYS A 104 -2.21 -2.47 0.59
CA LYS A 104 -3.47 -3.11 1.00
C LYS A 104 -3.46 -4.62 0.64
N PRO A 105 -4.16 -5.46 1.41
CA PRO A 105 -4.63 -5.23 2.77
C PRO A 105 -3.44 -5.07 3.72
N CYS A 106 -3.50 -4.10 4.63
CA CYS A 106 -2.31 -3.75 5.45
C CYS A 106 -1.82 -4.91 6.30
N ALA A 107 -2.75 -5.69 6.86
CA ALA A 107 -2.46 -6.76 7.79
C ALA A 107 -3.39 -7.96 7.58
N VAL A 108 -3.04 -9.10 8.17
CA VAL A 108 -3.82 -10.34 8.17
C VAL A 108 -4.98 -10.25 9.16
N SER A 109 -4.77 -9.58 10.29
CA SER A 109 -5.75 -9.43 11.38
C SER A 109 -5.77 -8.01 11.94
N HIS A 110 -6.84 -7.69 12.66
CA HIS A 110 -6.94 -6.43 13.41
C HIS A 110 -5.83 -6.32 14.46
N ALA A 111 -5.51 -7.41 15.16
CA ALA A 111 -4.44 -7.41 16.17
C ALA A 111 -3.08 -7.07 15.54
N ASP A 112 -2.76 -7.65 14.38
CA ASP A 112 -1.53 -7.33 13.64
C ASP A 112 -1.48 -5.86 13.22
N LEU A 113 -2.60 -5.31 12.74
CA LEU A 113 -2.68 -3.90 12.36
C LEU A 113 -2.45 -2.98 13.57
N MET A 114 -3.02 -3.32 14.74
CA MET A 114 -2.79 -2.55 15.96
C MET A 114 -1.32 -2.55 16.36
N GLU A 115 -0.66 -3.71 16.36
CA GLU A 115 0.78 -3.77 16.67
C GLU A 115 1.63 -2.93 15.69
N MET A 116 1.26 -2.93 14.40
CA MET A 116 1.96 -2.13 13.37
C MET A 116 1.77 -0.63 13.61
N THR A 117 0.53 -0.19 13.86
CA THR A 117 0.21 1.22 14.10
C THR A 117 0.76 1.73 15.44
N ASP A 118 0.74 0.88 16.47
CA ASP A 118 1.31 1.20 17.78
C ASP A 118 2.83 1.35 17.69
N ALA A 119 3.53 0.51 16.91
CA ALA A 119 4.95 0.66 16.65
C ALA A 119 5.26 1.98 15.93
N CYS A 120 4.46 2.36 14.94
CA CYS A 120 4.62 3.64 14.26
C CYS A 120 4.39 4.82 15.21
N ALA A 121 3.33 4.78 16.01
CA ALA A 121 3.03 5.83 16.99
C ALA A 121 4.11 5.95 18.07
N ALA A 122 4.64 4.84 18.56
CA ALA A 122 5.70 4.82 19.59
C ALA A 122 7.02 5.44 19.10
N ASN A 123 7.27 5.42 17.79
CA ASN A 123 8.47 5.98 17.17
C ASN A 123 8.22 7.33 16.46
N ASP A 124 7.04 7.94 16.63
CA ASP A 124 6.65 9.20 16.00
C ASP A 124 6.80 9.19 14.48
N VAL A 125 6.48 8.06 13.84
CA VAL A 125 6.51 7.92 12.39
C VAL A 125 5.10 7.73 11.82
N GLN A 126 4.88 8.22 10.60
CA GLN A 126 3.61 8.11 9.92
C GLN A 126 3.39 6.70 9.38
N PHE A 127 2.20 6.14 9.63
CA PHE A 127 1.68 4.97 8.93
C PHE A 127 0.60 5.38 7.92
N MET A 128 0.66 4.85 6.70
CA MET A 128 -0.34 5.06 5.67
C MET A 128 -0.66 3.76 4.95
N ASP A 129 -1.96 3.47 4.74
CA ASP A 129 -2.39 2.36 3.91
C ASP A 129 -2.34 2.69 2.41
N GLY A 130 -2.05 1.69 1.58
CA GLY A 130 -1.92 1.81 0.12
C GLY A 130 -3.25 1.78 -0.64
N ILE A 131 -4.37 2.16 -0.02
CA ILE A 131 -5.68 2.15 -0.69
C ILE A 131 -5.91 3.42 -1.53
N MET A 132 -5.46 3.38 -2.76
CA MET A 132 -5.33 4.53 -3.66
C MET A 132 -6.63 5.33 -3.93
N TYR A 133 -7.80 4.67 -4.02
CA TYR A 133 -9.02 5.36 -4.49
C TYR A 133 -9.56 6.39 -3.50
N VAL A 134 -9.22 6.28 -2.20
CA VAL A 134 -9.68 7.23 -1.17
C VAL A 134 -9.10 8.62 -1.36
N HIS A 135 -7.97 8.74 -2.06
CA HIS A 135 -7.33 10.01 -2.40
C HIS A 135 -7.84 10.64 -3.70
N SER A 136 -8.83 10.00 -4.35
CA SER A 136 -9.43 10.52 -5.58
C SER A 136 -10.44 11.64 -5.27
N ASP A 137 -10.46 12.69 -6.10
CA ASP A 137 -11.45 13.79 -6.04
C ASP A 137 -12.91 13.31 -6.16
N ARG A 138 -13.13 12.07 -6.59
CA ARG A 138 -14.46 11.45 -6.59
C ARG A 138 -15.01 11.23 -5.20
N MET A 139 -14.14 10.98 -4.21
CA MET A 139 -14.58 10.63 -2.86
C MET A 139 -15.28 11.81 -2.15
N PRO A 140 -14.72 13.03 -2.08
CA PRO A 140 -15.45 14.16 -1.52
C PRO A 140 -16.72 14.50 -2.30
N LYS A 141 -16.73 14.37 -3.64
CA LYS A 141 -17.92 14.57 -4.45
C LYS A 141 -19.01 13.54 -4.15
N LEU A 142 -18.62 12.27 -3.99
CA LEU A 142 -19.55 11.20 -3.58
C LEU A 142 -20.11 11.48 -2.18
N ARG A 143 -19.28 11.89 -1.24
CA ARG A 143 -19.73 12.24 0.11
C ARG A 143 -20.76 13.37 0.09
N ALA A 144 -20.47 14.46 -0.62
CA ALA A 144 -21.38 15.58 -0.76
C ALA A 144 -22.72 15.17 -1.41
N ALA A 145 -22.70 14.25 -2.38
CA ALA A 145 -23.92 13.73 -3.00
C ALA A 145 -24.76 12.86 -2.04
N LEU A 146 -24.10 12.03 -1.22
CA LEU A 146 -24.76 11.17 -0.21
C LEU A 146 -25.35 11.98 0.95
N ASP A 147 -24.69 13.07 1.36
CA ASP A 147 -25.12 13.93 2.47
C ASP A 147 -26.26 14.87 2.09
N ASN A 148 -26.56 15.01 0.80
CA ASN A 148 -27.67 15.84 0.33
C ASN A 148 -28.97 15.04 0.26
N PRO A 149 -29.96 15.32 1.15
CA PRO A 149 -31.22 14.60 1.19
C PRO A 149 -32.05 14.69 -0.09
N SER A 150 -31.80 15.73 -0.93
CA SER A 150 -32.45 15.88 -2.21
C SER A 150 -31.91 14.93 -3.30
N ASN A 151 -30.69 14.43 -3.11
CA ASN A 151 -30.06 13.48 -4.05
C ASN A 151 -30.33 12.04 -3.63
N VAL A 152 -30.09 11.73 -2.34
CA VAL A 152 -30.20 10.38 -1.79
C VAL A 152 -30.96 10.46 -0.46
N GLY A 153 -32.07 9.71 -0.36
CA GLY A 153 -32.78 9.57 0.89
C GLY A 153 -32.06 8.61 1.84
N LYS A 154 -32.80 8.04 2.79
CA LYS A 154 -32.28 7.03 3.71
C LYS A 154 -31.76 5.82 2.94
N ILE A 155 -30.49 5.50 3.14
CA ILE A 155 -29.85 4.32 2.53
C ILE A 155 -30.46 3.06 3.18
N THR A 156 -31.03 2.18 2.37
CA THR A 156 -31.63 0.93 2.82
C THR A 156 -30.86 -0.31 2.38
N ARG A 157 -30.03 -0.17 1.35
CA ARG A 157 -29.22 -1.26 0.79
C ARG A 157 -28.00 -0.70 0.09
N ILE A 158 -26.85 -1.39 0.27
CA ILE A 158 -25.64 -1.17 -0.50
C ILE A 158 -25.29 -2.50 -1.16
N ALA A 159 -24.93 -2.46 -2.45
CA ALA A 159 -24.37 -3.60 -3.17
C ALA A 159 -23.10 -3.10 -3.85
N SER A 160 -21.98 -3.78 -3.64
CA SER A 160 -20.74 -3.45 -4.29
C SER A 160 -20.03 -4.71 -4.77
N ALA A 161 -19.41 -4.61 -5.94
CA ALA A 161 -18.67 -5.70 -6.55
C ALA A 161 -17.37 -5.17 -7.14
N PHE A 162 -16.33 -5.98 -7.02
CA PHE A 162 -15.05 -5.73 -7.67
C PHE A 162 -14.49 -7.06 -8.18
N SER A 163 -14.24 -7.14 -9.47
CA SER A 163 -13.69 -8.34 -10.10
C SER A 163 -12.83 -7.97 -11.31
N PHE A 164 -12.01 -8.90 -11.73
CA PHE A 164 -11.28 -8.83 -12.99
C PHE A 164 -11.22 -10.22 -13.62
N CYS A 165 -11.04 -10.26 -14.93
CA CYS A 165 -10.79 -11.51 -15.65
C CYS A 165 -9.30 -11.86 -15.48
N ALA A 166 -9.01 -12.88 -14.70
CA ALA A 166 -7.65 -13.35 -14.53
C ALA A 166 -7.22 -14.20 -15.75
N PRO A 167 -6.04 -13.93 -16.33
CA PRO A 167 -5.50 -14.78 -17.38
C PRO A 167 -5.07 -16.14 -16.82
N PRO A 168 -4.95 -17.20 -17.65
CA PRO A 168 -4.57 -18.54 -17.19
C PRO A 168 -3.26 -18.56 -16.38
N GLU A 169 -2.29 -17.74 -16.74
CA GLU A 169 -0.97 -17.63 -16.08
C GLU A 169 -1.11 -17.13 -14.63
N PHE A 170 -2.12 -16.33 -14.33
CA PHE A 170 -2.43 -15.89 -12.98
C PHE A 170 -2.77 -17.08 -12.08
N LEU A 171 -3.55 -18.04 -12.60
CA LEU A 171 -3.94 -19.23 -11.86
C LEU A 171 -2.77 -20.21 -11.67
N ALA A 172 -1.73 -20.14 -12.50
CA ALA A 172 -0.60 -21.05 -12.44
C ALA A 172 0.42 -20.72 -11.34
N GLY A 173 0.45 -19.50 -10.78
CA GLY A 173 1.51 -19.17 -9.81
C GLY A 173 1.44 -17.79 -9.17
N ASN A 174 0.29 -17.12 -9.19
CA ASN A 174 0.18 -15.81 -8.54
C ASN A 174 0.16 -15.96 -7.01
N ILE A 175 0.91 -15.11 -6.32
CA ILE A 175 1.00 -15.10 -4.84
C ILE A 175 -0.37 -14.97 -4.16
N ARG A 176 -1.37 -14.34 -4.81
CA ARG A 176 -2.74 -14.18 -4.31
C ARG A 176 -3.50 -15.51 -4.14
N LEU A 177 -2.96 -16.60 -4.70
CA LEU A 177 -3.48 -17.95 -4.53
C LEU A 177 -2.75 -18.73 -3.43
N SER A 178 -1.71 -18.15 -2.82
CA SER A 178 -0.99 -18.75 -1.69
C SER A 178 -1.66 -18.37 -0.38
N SER A 179 -2.19 -19.35 0.35
CA SER A 179 -2.79 -19.12 1.68
C SER A 179 -1.77 -18.68 2.74
N GLU A 180 -0.49 -18.93 2.53
CA GLU A 180 0.59 -18.48 3.41
C GLU A 180 0.93 -17.00 3.18
N LEU A 181 1.04 -16.58 1.92
CA LEU A 181 1.42 -15.23 1.55
C LEU A 181 0.25 -14.24 1.57
N GLU A 182 -0.93 -14.72 1.16
CA GLU A 182 -2.18 -13.93 1.09
C GLU A 182 -3.32 -14.69 1.79
N PRO A 183 -3.29 -14.81 3.12
CA PRO A 183 -4.21 -15.68 3.86
C PRO A 183 -5.68 -15.26 3.77
N ALA A 184 -5.97 -14.00 3.48
CA ALA A 184 -7.34 -13.51 3.26
C ALA A 184 -7.85 -13.68 1.82
N GLY A 185 -7.00 -14.17 0.89
CA GLY A 185 -7.35 -14.47 -0.49
C GLY A 185 -8.08 -13.32 -1.20
N CYS A 186 -9.14 -13.66 -1.94
CA CYS A 186 -9.95 -12.68 -2.68
C CYS A 186 -10.63 -11.65 -1.76
N LEU A 187 -11.02 -12.04 -0.54
CA LEU A 187 -11.62 -11.12 0.43
C LEU A 187 -10.61 -10.02 0.84
N GLY A 188 -9.37 -10.38 1.09
CA GLY A 188 -8.29 -9.42 1.36
C GLY A 188 -7.93 -8.58 0.15
N ASP A 189 -7.81 -9.18 -1.03
CA ASP A 189 -7.36 -8.48 -2.22
C ASP A 189 -8.45 -7.54 -2.79
N LEU A 190 -9.62 -8.06 -3.15
CA LEU A 190 -10.71 -7.32 -3.80
C LEU A 190 -11.78 -6.87 -2.80
N GLY A 191 -12.08 -7.70 -1.81
CA GLY A 191 -13.03 -7.38 -0.75
C GLY A 191 -12.62 -6.16 0.06
N TRP A 192 -11.33 -5.90 0.20
CA TRP A 192 -10.81 -4.70 0.84
C TRP A 192 -11.42 -3.41 0.26
N TYR A 193 -11.52 -3.32 -1.06
CA TYR A 193 -12.12 -2.17 -1.74
C TYR A 193 -13.62 -2.06 -1.49
N THR A 194 -14.35 -3.16 -1.62
CA THR A 194 -15.81 -3.18 -1.48
C THR A 194 -16.25 -2.95 -0.04
N ILE A 195 -15.53 -3.51 0.93
CA ILE A 195 -15.77 -3.27 2.37
C ILE A 195 -15.48 -1.81 2.71
N ARG A 196 -14.33 -1.28 2.29
CA ARG A 196 -13.97 0.13 2.54
C ARG A 196 -14.97 1.10 1.93
N ALA A 197 -15.44 0.83 0.68
CA ALA A 197 -16.46 1.64 0.03
C ALA A 197 -17.79 1.62 0.80
N THR A 198 -18.20 0.45 1.31
CA THR A 198 -19.40 0.30 2.14
C THR A 198 -19.28 1.09 3.43
N LEU A 199 -18.14 0.98 4.13
CA LEU A 199 -17.86 1.76 5.35
C LEU A 199 -17.87 3.27 5.06
N PHE A 200 -17.27 3.70 3.95
CA PHE A 200 -17.29 5.11 3.53
C PHE A 200 -18.73 5.63 3.32
N VAL A 201 -19.58 4.87 2.63
CA VAL A 201 -21.00 5.23 2.41
C VAL A 201 -21.74 5.39 3.76
N MET A 202 -21.41 4.56 4.74
CA MET A 202 -22.00 4.56 6.09
C MET A 202 -21.24 5.44 7.09
N ASN A 203 -20.42 6.41 6.64
CA ASN A 203 -19.60 7.27 7.51
C ASN A 203 -18.73 6.49 8.52
N PHE A 204 -18.24 5.33 8.10
CA PHE A 204 -17.44 4.41 8.92
C PHE A 204 -18.16 3.87 10.18
N GLU A 205 -19.49 3.94 10.22
CA GLU A 205 -20.24 3.22 11.22
C GLU A 205 -20.08 1.71 11.03
N MET A 206 -19.69 1.02 12.11
CA MET A 206 -19.52 -0.43 12.07
C MET A 206 -20.87 -1.15 11.99
N PRO A 207 -20.95 -2.25 11.23
CA PRO A 207 -22.19 -3.02 11.13
C PRO A 207 -22.57 -3.63 12.49
N LYS A 208 -23.86 -3.68 12.79
CA LYS A 208 -24.38 -4.29 14.03
C LYS A 208 -24.23 -5.81 14.04
N SER A 209 -24.22 -6.43 12.88
CA SER A 209 -24.02 -7.89 12.73
C SER A 209 -23.45 -8.19 11.35
N LEU A 210 -22.69 -9.27 11.28
CA LEU A 210 -22.17 -9.88 10.04
C LEU A 210 -22.79 -11.27 9.90
N ARG A 211 -23.12 -11.66 8.66
CA ARG A 211 -23.65 -12.99 8.34
C ARG A 211 -22.97 -13.54 7.10
#